data_c291330f5d388446aa6e113e8ffe8da9
#
_entry.id   c291330f5d388446aa6e113e8ffe8da9
#
_cell.length_a   1.000
_cell.length_b   1.000
_cell.length_c   1.000
_cell.angle_alpha   90.00
_cell.angle_beta   90.00
_cell.angle_gamma   90.00
#
_symmetry.space_group_name_H-M   'P 1'
#
loop_
_entity.id
_entity.type
_entity.pdbx_description
1 polymer ?
#
loop_
_entity_poly.entity_id
_entity_poly.type
_entity_poly.pdbx_seq_one_letter_code
_entity_poly.pdbx_strand_id
1 'polypeptide(L)'
;MARVFLVGFWDSVSNLILKNRILIIALLSLATSFFISQWQYIKFSNTEANLLPDNHEVNLEYLDFTDKFGEEGNLIVIGVKDSLLFTTENLNAWNNLSKVLKDTSFVESVIAIGDLQKLKKDKKKQQFYLEPFIKDTIKSDIELISIKKELFEKYPFYDEFLFNTKTKSVRTAIHLKKSIVNEPGRETYINNVLIPKVKSFESNYNLDIKISGMPYVRTKNAENIK
;
A
#
# COMPACT_ATOMS: atom_id res chain seq x y z
N MET A 1 29.13 -41.54 38.12
CA MET A 1 30.07 -41.59 37.00
C MET A 1 29.96 -40.48 35.98
N ALA A 2 28.80 -39.94 35.67
CA ALA A 2 28.63 -38.87 34.67
C ALA A 2 29.28 -37.51 35.01
N ARG A 3 29.39 -37.13 36.29
CA ARG A 3 29.99 -35.85 36.74
C ARG A 3 31.53 -35.81 36.51
N VAL A 4 32.22 -36.93 36.66
CA VAL A 4 33.70 -37.01 36.47
C VAL A 4 34.08 -36.89 35.00
N PHE A 5 33.25 -37.42 34.11
CA PHE A 5 33.48 -37.33 32.65
C PHE A 5 33.33 -35.90 32.13
N LEU A 6 32.37 -35.14 32.68
CA LEU A 6 32.15 -33.73 32.33
C LEU A 6 33.32 -32.82 32.77
N VAL A 7 33.90 -33.04 33.93
CA VAL A 7 35.05 -32.22 34.42
C VAL A 7 36.28 -32.42 33.53
N GLY A 8 36.65 -33.65 33.19
CA GLY A 8 37.80 -33.92 32.31
C GLY A 8 37.64 -33.40 30.87
N PHE A 9 36.38 -33.35 30.37
CA PHE A 9 36.06 -32.75 29.07
C PHE A 9 36.30 -31.25 29.10
N TRP A 10 35.77 -30.54 30.09
CA TRP A 10 35.94 -29.10 30.21
C TRP A 10 37.38 -28.66 30.45
N ASP A 11 38.12 -29.43 31.21
CA ASP A 11 39.57 -29.20 31.44
C ASP A 11 40.33 -29.35 30.12
N SER A 12 40.02 -30.35 29.30
CA SER A 12 40.61 -30.54 27.97
C SER A 12 40.30 -29.40 27.01
N VAL A 13 39.05 -28.95 26.98
CA VAL A 13 38.62 -27.80 26.16
C VAL A 13 39.31 -26.52 26.63
N SER A 14 39.37 -26.28 27.93
CA SER A 14 40.04 -25.11 28.52
C SER A 14 41.52 -25.08 28.16
N ASN A 15 42.20 -26.19 28.31
CA ASN A 15 43.65 -26.34 27.96
C ASN A 15 43.87 -26.12 26.46
N LEU A 16 43.00 -26.65 25.60
CA LEU A 16 43.08 -26.44 24.15
C LEU A 16 42.96 -24.94 23.79
N ILE A 17 42.00 -24.26 24.41
CA ILE A 17 41.78 -22.81 24.18
C ILE A 17 42.96 -21.99 24.68
N LEU A 18 43.42 -22.25 25.91
CA LEU A 18 44.52 -21.49 26.50
C LEU A 18 45.87 -21.74 25.78
N LYS A 19 46.12 -22.97 25.36
CA LYS A 19 47.35 -23.32 24.62
C LYS A 19 47.40 -22.70 23.24
N ASN A 20 46.22 -22.61 22.56
CA ASN A 20 46.13 -22.12 21.18
C ASN A 20 45.40 -20.77 21.10
N ARG A 21 45.44 -19.92 22.12
CA ARG A 21 44.70 -18.68 22.25
C ARG A 21 44.80 -17.77 21.03
N ILE A 22 46.00 -17.60 20.46
CA ILE A 22 46.21 -16.74 19.29
C ILE A 22 45.52 -17.31 18.05
N LEU A 23 45.61 -18.62 17.84
CA LEU A 23 44.96 -19.30 16.72
C LEU A 23 43.43 -19.20 16.82
N ILE A 24 42.86 -19.37 18.02
CA ILE A 24 41.42 -19.27 18.25
C ILE A 24 40.92 -17.83 18.02
N ILE A 25 41.67 -16.83 18.51
CA ILE A 25 41.33 -15.41 18.26
C ILE A 25 41.41 -15.12 16.76
N ALA A 26 42.42 -15.58 16.05
CA ALA A 26 42.55 -15.41 14.61
C ALA A 26 41.38 -16.06 13.85
N LEU A 27 40.96 -17.27 14.24
CA LEU A 27 39.86 -17.99 13.63
C LEU A 27 38.51 -17.30 13.89
N LEU A 28 38.27 -16.81 15.12
CA LEU A 28 37.10 -16.03 15.45
C LEU A 28 37.06 -14.70 14.69
N SER A 29 38.17 -13.99 14.59
CA SER A 29 38.28 -12.75 13.81
C SER A 29 37.99 -13.00 12.33
N LEU A 30 38.49 -14.08 11.77
CA LEU A 30 38.25 -14.48 10.39
C LEU A 30 36.76 -14.82 10.15
N ALA A 31 36.17 -15.61 11.06
CA ALA A 31 34.76 -15.93 11.01
C ALA A 31 33.88 -14.67 11.13
N THR A 32 34.20 -13.78 12.06
CA THR A 32 33.47 -12.51 12.22
C THR A 32 33.59 -11.64 10.97
N SER A 33 34.77 -11.51 10.40
CA SER A 33 35.01 -10.77 9.16
C SER A 33 34.20 -11.36 7.98
N PHE A 34 34.15 -12.69 7.92
CA PHE A 34 33.34 -13.39 6.92
C PHE A 34 31.84 -13.06 7.08
N PHE A 35 31.27 -13.14 8.30
CA PHE A 35 29.87 -12.78 8.53
C PHE A 35 29.57 -11.30 8.28
N ILE A 36 30.50 -10.40 8.64
CA ILE A 36 30.35 -8.97 8.32
C ILE A 36 30.32 -8.77 6.81
N SER A 37 31.14 -9.46 6.03
CA SER A 37 31.13 -9.36 4.56
C SER A 37 29.81 -9.85 3.94
N GLN A 38 29.09 -10.75 4.62
CA GLN A 38 27.77 -11.24 4.18
C GLN A 38 26.62 -10.28 4.51
N TRP A 39 26.86 -9.24 5.33
CA TRP A 39 25.82 -8.27 5.74
C TRP A 39 25.08 -7.63 4.58
N GLN A 40 25.78 -7.34 3.50
CA GLN A 40 25.21 -6.76 2.28
C GLN A 40 24.18 -7.66 1.56
N TYR A 41 24.18 -8.96 1.84
CA TYR A 41 23.24 -9.92 1.23
C TYR A 41 21.99 -10.16 2.10
N ILE A 42 21.95 -9.60 3.31
CA ILE A 42 20.79 -9.71 4.18
C ILE A 42 19.71 -8.79 3.64
N LYS A 43 18.65 -9.38 3.12
CA LYS A 43 17.43 -8.64 2.70
C LYS A 43 16.37 -8.83 3.77
N PHE A 44 15.88 -7.73 4.30
CA PHE A 44 14.70 -7.76 5.16
C PHE A 44 13.46 -7.83 4.27
N SER A 45 12.77 -8.94 4.28
CA SER A 45 11.46 -9.09 3.63
C SER A 45 10.37 -8.95 4.69
N ASN A 46 9.49 -7.97 4.52
CA ASN A 46 8.30 -7.78 5.37
C ASN A 46 7.09 -8.52 4.80
N THR A 47 7.30 -9.66 4.15
CA THR A 47 6.22 -10.46 3.57
C THR A 47 5.70 -11.41 4.65
N GLU A 48 4.53 -11.14 5.17
CA GLU A 48 3.85 -12.01 6.16
C GLU A 48 3.51 -13.39 5.58
N ALA A 49 3.37 -13.50 4.26
CA ALA A 49 3.03 -14.72 3.55
C ALA A 49 4.16 -15.76 3.47
N ASN A 50 5.42 -15.40 3.71
CA ASN A 50 6.57 -16.29 3.54
C ASN A 50 7.02 -16.98 4.83
N LEU A 51 6.11 -17.22 5.76
CA LEU A 51 6.39 -17.98 6.99
C LEU A 51 6.38 -19.49 6.77
N LEU A 52 5.79 -19.95 5.66
CA LEU A 52 5.71 -21.35 5.28
C LEU A 52 6.63 -21.65 4.09
N PRO A 53 7.16 -22.88 3.99
CA PRO A 53 7.90 -23.32 2.79
C PRO A 53 7.07 -23.16 1.52
N ASP A 54 7.72 -22.86 0.39
CA ASP A 54 7.06 -22.60 -0.90
C ASP A 54 6.17 -23.77 -1.37
N ASN A 55 6.52 -25.01 -1.00
CA ASN A 55 5.78 -26.21 -1.35
C ASN A 55 4.73 -26.65 -0.30
N HIS A 56 4.50 -25.84 0.74
CA HIS A 56 3.47 -26.15 1.74
C HIS A 56 2.07 -25.95 1.14
N GLU A 57 1.15 -26.90 1.41
CA GLU A 57 -0.21 -26.91 0.85
C GLU A 57 -0.94 -25.57 1.03
N VAL A 58 -0.90 -25.00 2.23
CA VAL A 58 -1.52 -23.69 2.54
C VAL A 58 -0.91 -22.57 1.71
N ASN A 59 0.40 -22.61 1.44
CA ASN A 59 1.05 -21.61 0.60
C ASN A 59 0.65 -21.73 -0.87
N LEU A 60 0.49 -22.94 -1.37
CA LEU A 60 -0.03 -23.21 -2.73
C LEU A 60 -1.48 -22.75 -2.89
N GLU A 61 -2.34 -23.00 -1.90
CA GLU A 61 -3.72 -22.49 -1.87
C GLU A 61 -3.76 -20.96 -1.84
N TYR A 62 -2.89 -20.33 -1.05
CA TYR A 62 -2.77 -18.87 -1.02
C TYR A 62 -2.30 -18.28 -2.36
N LEU A 63 -1.34 -18.91 -3.03
CA LEU A 63 -0.88 -18.48 -4.35
C LEU A 63 -2.00 -18.63 -5.40
N ASP A 64 -2.77 -19.73 -5.37
CA ASP A 64 -3.92 -19.92 -6.25
C ASP A 64 -5.03 -18.89 -5.98
N PHE A 65 -5.26 -18.56 -4.71
CA PHE A 65 -6.19 -17.49 -4.32
C PHE A 65 -5.74 -16.13 -4.85
N THR A 66 -4.47 -15.75 -4.63
CA THR A 66 -3.95 -14.45 -5.07
C THR A 66 -3.88 -14.33 -6.59
N ASP A 67 -3.68 -15.44 -7.30
CA ASP A 67 -3.75 -15.46 -8.77
C ASP A 67 -5.17 -15.17 -9.28
N LYS A 68 -6.18 -15.72 -8.62
CA LYS A 68 -7.60 -15.55 -9.01
C LYS A 68 -8.21 -14.22 -8.56
N PHE A 69 -7.90 -13.78 -7.35
CA PHE A 69 -8.58 -12.65 -6.70
C PHE A 69 -7.69 -11.40 -6.54
N GLY A 70 -6.41 -11.50 -6.86
CA GLY A 70 -5.43 -10.43 -6.71
C GLY A 70 -4.75 -10.45 -5.33
N GLU A 71 -3.68 -9.66 -5.22
CA GLU A 71 -2.90 -9.51 -3.99
C GLU A 71 -3.70 -8.75 -2.93
N GLU A 72 -3.70 -9.27 -1.71
CA GLU A 72 -4.19 -8.55 -0.56
C GLU A 72 -3.21 -7.45 -0.14
N GLY A 73 -3.75 -6.37 0.42
CA GLY A 73 -2.94 -5.34 1.03
C GLY A 73 -2.24 -4.38 0.07
N ASN A 74 -2.64 -4.33 -1.21
CA ASN A 74 -2.14 -3.36 -2.19
C ASN A 74 -2.96 -2.05 -2.26
N LEU A 75 -4.07 -1.98 -1.52
CA LEU A 75 -5.01 -0.88 -1.53
C LEU A 75 -4.61 0.23 -0.55
N ILE A 76 -4.53 1.45 -1.06
CA ILE A 76 -4.50 2.69 -0.28
C ILE A 76 -5.80 3.45 -0.56
N VAL A 77 -6.41 3.99 0.49
CA VAL A 77 -7.60 4.83 0.38
C VAL A 77 -7.27 6.22 0.92
N ILE A 78 -7.52 7.24 0.12
CA ILE A 78 -7.57 8.62 0.59
C ILE A 78 -9.02 9.05 0.69
N GLY A 79 -9.35 9.80 1.72
CA GLY A 79 -10.74 10.19 1.97
C GLY A 79 -10.84 11.55 2.62
N VAL A 80 -11.89 12.27 2.25
CA VAL A 80 -12.24 13.57 2.80
C VAL A 80 -13.68 13.56 3.30
N LYS A 81 -13.90 14.13 4.49
CA LYS A 81 -15.21 14.27 5.10
C LYS A 81 -15.48 15.75 5.31
N ASP A 82 -15.67 16.46 4.21
CA ASP A 82 -15.93 17.89 4.27
C ASP A 82 -16.91 18.30 3.18
N SER A 83 -17.91 19.08 3.55
CA SER A 83 -18.85 19.68 2.60
C SER A 83 -18.16 20.64 1.65
N LEU A 84 -17.02 21.21 2.04
CA LEU A 84 -16.18 22.08 1.21
C LEU A 84 -15.61 21.38 -0.03
N LEU A 85 -15.52 20.05 -0.04
CA LEU A 85 -15.16 19.32 -1.26
C LEU A 85 -16.14 19.57 -2.40
N PHE A 86 -17.42 19.77 -2.08
CA PHE A 86 -18.47 19.97 -3.07
C PHE A 86 -18.61 21.44 -3.49
N THR A 87 -17.49 22.06 -3.80
CA THR A 87 -17.40 23.28 -4.61
C THR A 87 -16.90 22.92 -6.01
N THR A 88 -17.18 23.74 -7.00
CA THR A 88 -16.73 23.51 -8.38
C THR A 88 -15.20 23.41 -8.45
N GLU A 89 -14.50 24.28 -7.74
CA GLU A 89 -13.03 24.29 -7.68
C GLU A 89 -12.49 23.03 -7.01
N ASN A 90 -12.94 22.73 -5.79
CA ASN A 90 -12.38 21.64 -4.98
C ASN A 90 -12.65 20.26 -5.59
N LEU A 91 -13.85 20.04 -6.17
CA LEU A 91 -14.15 18.74 -6.79
C LEU A 91 -13.37 18.53 -8.08
N ASN A 92 -13.18 19.58 -8.88
CA ASN A 92 -12.29 19.50 -10.04
C ASN A 92 -10.83 19.24 -9.63
N ALA A 93 -10.36 19.91 -8.59
CA ALA A 93 -9.02 19.69 -8.05
C ALA A 93 -8.86 18.27 -7.49
N TRP A 94 -9.87 17.71 -6.80
CA TRP A 94 -9.87 16.33 -6.32
C TRP A 94 -9.77 15.31 -7.46
N ASN A 95 -10.54 15.53 -8.53
CA ASN A 95 -10.46 14.70 -9.73
C ASN A 95 -9.08 14.80 -10.39
N ASN A 96 -8.47 15.98 -10.41
CA ASN A 96 -7.12 16.17 -10.92
C ASN A 96 -6.07 15.48 -10.03
N LEU A 97 -6.18 15.58 -8.71
CA LEU A 97 -5.31 14.86 -7.77
C LEU A 97 -5.36 13.35 -8.05
N SER A 98 -6.55 12.79 -8.23
CA SER A 98 -6.72 11.37 -8.54
C SER A 98 -6.02 10.97 -9.85
N LYS A 99 -6.11 11.79 -10.90
CA LYS A 99 -5.41 11.59 -12.17
C LYS A 99 -3.88 11.64 -12.00
N VAL A 100 -3.38 12.63 -11.25
CA VAL A 100 -1.94 12.79 -10.98
C VAL A 100 -1.38 11.63 -10.16
N LEU A 101 -2.17 11.07 -9.23
CA LEU A 101 -1.77 9.89 -8.46
C LEU A 101 -1.76 8.61 -9.31
N LYS A 102 -2.65 8.54 -10.31
CA LYS A 102 -2.70 7.43 -11.28
C LYS A 102 -1.51 7.42 -12.23
N ASP A 103 -1.05 8.59 -12.66
CA ASP A 103 0.03 8.75 -13.64
C ASP A 103 1.41 8.54 -12.98
N THR A 104 1.60 7.38 -12.37
CA THR A 104 2.88 6.98 -11.77
C THR A 104 3.21 5.53 -12.09
N SER A 105 4.50 5.22 -12.17
CA SER A 105 4.96 3.84 -12.43
C SER A 105 4.64 2.84 -11.31
N PHE A 106 4.27 3.33 -10.12
CA PHE A 106 4.01 2.54 -8.92
C PHE A 106 2.56 2.06 -8.80
N VAL A 107 1.64 2.74 -9.48
CA VAL A 107 0.20 2.52 -9.36
C VAL A 107 -0.29 1.63 -10.49
N GLU A 108 -1.14 0.68 -10.17
CA GLU A 108 -1.86 -0.17 -11.13
C GLU A 108 -3.14 0.51 -11.59
N SER A 109 -3.94 0.97 -10.64
CA SER A 109 -5.20 1.66 -10.92
C SER A 109 -5.56 2.66 -9.82
N VAL A 110 -6.31 3.67 -10.19
CA VAL A 110 -6.98 4.59 -9.27
C VAL A 110 -8.45 4.61 -9.62
N ILE A 111 -9.30 4.50 -8.62
CA ILE A 111 -10.76 4.58 -8.76
C ILE A 111 -11.25 5.74 -7.91
N ALA A 112 -11.78 6.74 -8.55
CA ALA A 112 -12.32 7.96 -7.94
C ALA A 112 -13.71 8.27 -8.49
N ILE A 113 -14.40 9.26 -7.91
CA ILE A 113 -15.72 9.69 -8.40
C ILE A 113 -15.66 10.16 -9.86
N GLY A 114 -14.54 10.75 -10.27
CA GLY A 114 -14.32 11.19 -11.64
C GLY A 114 -14.24 10.05 -12.67
N ASP A 115 -13.93 8.82 -12.21
CA ASP A 115 -13.83 7.64 -13.06
C ASP A 115 -15.17 6.90 -13.22
N LEU A 116 -16.23 7.33 -12.50
CA LEU A 116 -17.53 6.70 -12.58
C LEU A 116 -18.12 6.78 -13.98
N GLN A 117 -18.83 5.72 -14.36
CA GLN A 117 -19.49 5.64 -15.66
C GLN A 117 -21.00 5.37 -15.50
N LYS A 118 -21.77 5.96 -16.38
CA LYS A 118 -23.22 5.76 -16.48
C LYS A 118 -23.52 4.76 -17.57
N LEU A 119 -24.28 3.72 -17.26
CA LEU A 119 -24.80 2.82 -18.27
C LEU A 119 -26.04 3.45 -18.93
N LYS A 120 -25.95 3.73 -20.21
CA LYS A 120 -27.06 4.26 -21.01
C LYS A 120 -27.46 3.30 -22.11
N LYS A 121 -28.76 3.31 -22.45
CA LYS A 121 -29.30 2.53 -23.57
C LYS A 121 -29.52 3.44 -24.77
N ASP A 122 -28.88 3.14 -25.90
CA ASP A 122 -29.24 3.71 -27.19
C ASP A 122 -30.53 3.04 -27.67
N LYS A 123 -31.64 3.81 -27.67
CA LYS A 123 -32.94 3.31 -28.07
C LYS A 123 -33.04 2.96 -29.58
N LYS A 124 -32.19 3.59 -30.40
CA LYS A 124 -32.18 3.32 -31.86
C LYS A 124 -31.41 2.06 -32.20
N LYS A 125 -30.24 1.87 -31.56
CA LYS A 125 -29.38 0.72 -31.80
C LYS A 125 -29.68 -0.47 -30.90
N GLN A 126 -30.57 -0.31 -29.92
CA GLN A 126 -30.88 -1.33 -28.88
C GLN A 126 -29.61 -1.83 -28.13
N GLN A 127 -28.60 -0.98 -28.01
CA GLN A 127 -27.32 -1.30 -27.38
C GLN A 127 -27.10 -0.47 -26.12
N PHE A 128 -26.41 -1.06 -25.17
CA PHE A 128 -25.92 -0.33 -24.00
C PHE A 128 -24.54 0.25 -24.26
N TYR A 129 -24.29 1.46 -23.76
CA TYR A 129 -22.98 2.09 -23.80
C TYR A 129 -22.67 2.77 -22.47
N LEU A 130 -21.38 2.93 -22.19
CA LEU A 130 -20.90 3.61 -20.99
C LEU A 130 -20.60 5.07 -21.35
N GLU A 131 -21.08 5.97 -20.54
CA GLU A 131 -20.82 7.40 -20.61
C GLU A 131 -20.16 7.87 -19.31
N PRO A 132 -19.06 8.65 -19.33
CA PRO A 132 -18.45 9.19 -18.12
C PRO A 132 -19.50 9.94 -17.29
N PHE A 133 -19.45 9.72 -15.96
CA PHE A 133 -20.34 10.42 -15.02
C PHE A 133 -20.02 11.91 -14.99
N ILE A 134 -18.74 12.26 -14.90
CA ILE A 134 -18.21 13.61 -15.07
C ILE A 134 -17.46 13.61 -16.40
N LYS A 135 -18.00 14.32 -17.42
CA LYS A 135 -17.43 14.30 -18.78
C LYS A 135 -16.12 15.08 -18.86
N ASP A 136 -16.09 16.23 -18.22
CA ASP A 136 -15.00 17.20 -18.26
C ASP A 136 -14.87 17.92 -16.92
N THR A 137 -14.15 19.03 -16.92
CA THR A 137 -14.14 19.96 -15.80
C THR A 137 -15.54 20.51 -15.55
N ILE A 138 -16.01 20.46 -14.31
CA ILE A 138 -17.29 21.04 -13.87
C ILE A 138 -17.18 22.55 -14.02
N LYS A 139 -18.15 23.16 -14.73
CA LYS A 139 -18.07 24.58 -15.11
C LYS A 139 -19.00 25.49 -14.31
N SER A 140 -19.99 24.91 -13.63
CA SER A 140 -20.99 25.71 -12.91
C SER A 140 -21.50 25.00 -11.65
N ASP A 141 -21.99 25.79 -10.71
CA ASP A 141 -22.60 25.27 -9.48
C ASP A 141 -23.92 24.51 -9.77
N ILE A 142 -24.63 24.87 -10.83
CA ILE A 142 -25.83 24.12 -11.25
C ILE A 142 -25.46 22.70 -11.68
N GLU A 143 -24.41 22.56 -12.45
CA GLU A 143 -23.86 21.25 -12.87
C GLU A 143 -23.39 20.45 -11.65
N LEU A 144 -22.68 21.10 -10.73
CA LEU A 144 -22.22 20.49 -9.48
C LEU A 144 -23.37 19.98 -8.62
N ILE A 145 -24.44 20.75 -8.44
CA ILE A 145 -25.62 20.35 -7.69
C ILE A 145 -26.27 19.13 -8.34
N SER A 146 -26.38 19.13 -9.68
CA SER A 146 -26.91 17.98 -10.42
C SER A 146 -26.05 16.72 -10.23
N ILE A 147 -24.73 16.86 -10.34
CA ILE A 147 -23.76 15.77 -10.10
C ILE A 147 -23.90 15.23 -8.68
N LYS A 148 -23.88 16.10 -7.68
CA LYS A 148 -24.02 15.72 -6.26
C LYS A 148 -25.32 14.98 -6.00
N LYS A 149 -26.43 15.49 -6.50
CA LYS A 149 -27.76 14.86 -6.36
C LYS A 149 -27.76 13.48 -7.04
N GLU A 150 -27.29 13.41 -8.28
CA GLU A 150 -27.26 12.15 -9.02
C GLU A 150 -26.35 11.12 -8.35
N LEU A 151 -25.17 11.54 -7.85
CA LEU A 151 -24.22 10.67 -7.16
C LEU A 151 -24.85 10.00 -5.93
N PHE A 152 -25.47 10.78 -5.07
CA PHE A 152 -26.01 10.27 -3.81
C PHE A 152 -27.38 9.57 -3.93
N GLU A 153 -28.16 9.85 -5.00
CA GLU A 153 -29.50 9.28 -5.15
C GLU A 153 -29.54 8.08 -6.11
N LYS A 154 -28.69 8.05 -7.16
CA LYS A 154 -28.82 7.09 -8.24
C LYS A 154 -27.73 6.01 -8.30
N TYR A 155 -26.69 6.11 -7.44
CA TYR A 155 -25.57 5.17 -7.46
C TYR A 155 -25.37 4.46 -6.13
N PRO A 156 -26.36 3.76 -5.58
CA PRO A 156 -26.26 3.08 -4.29
C PRO A 156 -25.17 2.00 -4.28
N PHE A 157 -24.80 1.45 -5.45
CA PHE A 157 -23.72 0.47 -5.56
C PHE A 157 -22.36 1.00 -5.10
N TYR A 158 -22.11 2.30 -5.26
CA TYR A 158 -20.85 2.93 -4.85
C TYR A 158 -20.93 3.57 -3.46
N ASP A 159 -22.10 3.52 -2.81
CA ASP A 159 -22.26 3.96 -1.43
C ASP A 159 -21.41 3.07 -0.51
N GLU A 160 -20.79 3.67 0.49
CA GLU A 160 -19.81 3.07 1.40
C GLU A 160 -18.47 2.68 0.73
N PHE A 161 -18.38 2.67 -0.59
CA PHE A 161 -17.15 2.38 -1.33
C PHE A 161 -16.42 3.66 -1.76
N LEU A 162 -16.98 4.45 -2.68
CA LEU A 162 -16.36 5.70 -3.16
C LEU A 162 -16.92 6.95 -2.47
N PHE A 163 -18.09 6.86 -1.90
CA PHE A 163 -18.69 7.92 -1.08
C PHE A 163 -19.54 7.29 0.02
N ASN A 164 -19.95 8.09 0.98
CA ASN A 164 -20.88 7.65 2.02
C ASN A 164 -21.98 8.68 2.19
N THR A 165 -23.21 8.25 1.95
CA THR A 165 -24.40 9.11 1.99
C THR A 165 -24.71 9.62 3.39
N LYS A 166 -24.36 8.86 4.44
CA LYS A 166 -24.58 9.22 5.87
C LYS A 166 -23.52 10.21 6.36
N THR A 167 -22.24 9.90 6.11
CA THR A 167 -21.13 10.70 6.61
C THR A 167 -20.73 11.83 5.68
N LYS A 168 -21.24 11.83 4.42
CA LYS A 168 -20.88 12.78 3.36
C LYS A 168 -19.39 12.77 3.02
N SER A 169 -18.71 11.65 3.29
CA SER A 169 -17.32 11.46 2.92
C SER A 169 -17.19 10.97 1.47
N VAL A 170 -16.09 11.36 0.85
CA VAL A 170 -15.69 10.92 -0.50
C VAL A 170 -14.34 10.24 -0.39
N ARG A 171 -14.14 9.19 -1.17
CA ARG A 171 -12.93 8.38 -1.14
C ARG A 171 -12.38 8.19 -2.55
N THR A 172 -11.07 8.03 -2.62
CA THR A 172 -10.37 7.55 -3.82
C THR A 172 -9.57 6.32 -3.43
N ALA A 173 -9.76 5.25 -4.16
CA ALA A 173 -9.05 3.98 -3.99
C ALA A 173 -7.85 3.93 -4.94
N ILE A 174 -6.68 3.63 -4.41
CA ILE A 174 -5.40 3.57 -5.13
C ILE A 174 -4.85 2.16 -4.98
N HIS A 175 -4.77 1.41 -6.06
CA HIS A 175 -4.17 0.09 -6.09
C HIS A 175 -2.71 0.20 -6.54
N LEU A 176 -1.80 -0.24 -5.69
CA LEU A 176 -0.39 -0.35 -6.02
C LEU A 176 -0.13 -1.59 -6.87
N LYS A 177 0.89 -1.53 -7.74
CA LYS A 177 1.34 -2.72 -8.48
C LYS A 177 1.83 -3.79 -7.52
N LYS A 178 1.51 -5.05 -7.79
CA LYS A 178 1.96 -6.22 -7.02
C LYS A 178 3.47 -6.19 -6.75
N SER A 179 4.25 -5.84 -7.77
CA SER A 179 5.72 -5.83 -7.71
C SER A 179 6.33 -4.89 -6.69
N ILE A 180 5.56 -3.93 -6.14
CA ILE A 180 6.09 -2.94 -5.20
C ILE A 180 5.51 -3.02 -3.78
N VAL A 181 4.42 -3.79 -3.59
CA VAL A 181 3.70 -3.83 -2.31
C VAL A 181 4.61 -4.25 -1.15
N ASN A 182 5.50 -5.19 -1.39
CA ASN A 182 6.43 -5.74 -0.41
C ASN A 182 7.89 -5.27 -0.63
N GLU A 183 8.11 -4.31 -1.54
CA GLU A 183 9.41 -3.79 -1.93
C GLU A 183 9.63 -2.34 -1.47
N PRO A 184 10.88 -1.82 -1.48
CA PRO A 184 11.17 -0.43 -1.16
C PRO A 184 10.41 0.60 -2.01
N GLY A 185 9.92 0.20 -3.19
CA GLY A 185 9.09 1.03 -4.06
C GLY A 185 7.81 1.51 -3.40
N ARG A 186 7.21 0.72 -2.50
CA ARG A 186 6.06 1.12 -1.68
C ARG A 186 6.39 2.35 -0.81
N GLU A 187 7.50 2.29 -0.06
CA GLU A 187 7.95 3.39 0.80
C GLU A 187 8.26 4.65 -0.04
N THR A 188 8.93 4.47 -1.17
CA THR A 188 9.23 5.54 -2.12
C THR A 188 7.95 6.22 -2.62
N TYR A 189 6.95 5.45 -3.05
CA TYR A 189 5.68 6.01 -3.51
C TYR A 189 4.97 6.78 -2.40
N ILE A 190 4.85 6.19 -1.21
CA ILE A 190 4.10 6.78 -0.11
C ILE A 190 4.75 8.09 0.35
N ASN A 191 6.06 8.10 0.57
CA ASN A 191 6.76 9.24 1.17
C ASN A 191 7.10 10.33 0.16
N ASN A 192 7.42 9.96 -1.09
CA ASN A 192 7.91 10.93 -2.07
C ASN A 192 6.83 11.36 -3.07
N VAL A 193 5.71 10.62 -3.17
CA VAL A 193 4.64 10.93 -4.11
C VAL A 193 3.32 11.21 -3.39
N LEU A 194 2.77 10.21 -2.68
CA LEU A 194 1.44 10.30 -2.11
C LEU A 194 1.33 11.40 -1.05
N ILE A 195 2.14 11.30 0.00
CA ILE A 195 2.09 12.25 1.14
C ILE A 195 2.34 13.70 0.70
N PRO A 196 3.38 14.02 -0.10
CA PRO A 196 3.60 15.40 -0.54
C PRO A 196 2.44 15.95 -1.37
N LYS A 197 1.85 15.16 -2.27
CA LYS A 197 0.71 15.59 -3.10
C LYS A 197 -0.54 15.81 -2.27
N VAL A 198 -0.83 14.90 -1.33
CA VAL A 198 -1.98 15.05 -0.41
C VAL A 198 -1.80 16.29 0.48
N LYS A 199 -0.65 16.48 1.09
CA LYS A 199 -0.36 17.66 1.93
C LYS A 199 -0.45 18.97 1.15
N SER A 200 0.06 19.01 -0.08
CA SER A 200 -0.06 20.18 -0.95
C SER A 200 -1.54 20.48 -1.25
N PHE A 201 -2.33 19.44 -1.51
CA PHE A 201 -3.76 19.59 -1.75
C PHE A 201 -4.49 20.10 -0.49
N GLU A 202 -4.22 19.52 0.69
CA GLU A 202 -4.78 19.98 1.97
C GLU A 202 -4.51 21.47 2.21
N SER A 203 -3.26 21.89 1.99
CA SER A 203 -2.87 23.29 2.18
C SER A 203 -3.52 24.25 1.18
N ASN A 204 -3.68 23.84 -0.07
CA ASN A 204 -4.23 24.70 -1.13
C ASN A 204 -5.74 24.87 -1.02
N TYR A 205 -6.45 23.84 -0.57
CA TYR A 205 -7.92 23.80 -0.56
C TYR A 205 -8.52 23.78 0.85
N ASN A 206 -7.69 23.87 1.89
CA ASN A 206 -8.08 23.85 3.31
C ASN A 206 -9.02 22.65 3.64
N LEU A 207 -8.63 21.47 3.17
CA LEU A 207 -9.36 20.22 3.37
C LEU A 207 -8.52 19.25 4.19
N ASP A 208 -9.12 18.55 5.15
CA ASP A 208 -8.48 17.50 5.94
C ASP A 208 -8.65 16.15 5.25
N ILE A 209 -7.57 15.58 4.73
CA ILE A 209 -7.56 14.30 4.03
C ILE A 209 -7.03 13.22 4.95
N LYS A 210 -7.75 12.12 5.03
CA LYS A 210 -7.30 10.94 5.74
C LYS A 210 -6.75 9.91 4.75
N ILE A 211 -5.59 9.35 5.09
CA ILE A 211 -4.96 8.28 4.33
C ILE A 211 -5.06 7.00 5.15
N SER A 212 -5.46 5.90 4.52
CA SER A 212 -5.56 4.58 5.13
C SER A 212 -5.17 3.50 4.13
N GLY A 213 -5.02 2.28 4.61
CA GLY A 213 -4.68 1.11 3.80
C GLY A 213 -3.39 0.45 4.26
N MET A 214 -3.29 -0.86 4.03
CA MET A 214 -2.20 -1.68 4.54
C MET A 214 -0.81 -1.17 4.10
N PRO A 215 -0.57 -0.78 2.83
CA PRO A 215 0.73 -0.25 2.42
C PRO A 215 1.15 0.99 3.21
N TYR A 216 0.20 1.90 3.45
CA TYR A 216 0.45 3.12 4.21
C TYR A 216 0.77 2.83 5.68
N VAL A 217 -0.03 1.98 6.33
CA VAL A 217 0.16 1.60 7.74
C VAL A 217 1.51 0.90 7.94
N ARG A 218 1.85 -0.06 7.07
CA ARG A 218 3.14 -0.77 7.12
C ARG A 218 4.33 0.19 6.96
N THR A 219 4.23 1.16 6.05
CA THR A 219 5.30 2.16 5.86
C THR A 219 5.47 3.02 7.11
N LYS A 220 4.36 3.52 7.68
CA LYS A 220 4.44 4.35 8.90
C LYS A 220 4.90 3.58 10.13
N ASN A 221 4.49 2.33 10.28
CA ASN A 221 5.00 1.48 11.37
C ASN A 221 6.51 1.23 11.23
N ALA A 222 6.99 0.95 10.02
CA ALA A 222 8.42 0.75 9.79
C ALA A 222 9.27 2.00 10.10
N GLU A 223 8.76 3.19 9.84
CA GLU A 223 9.42 4.44 10.20
C GLU A 223 9.50 4.67 11.72
N ASN A 224 8.48 4.24 12.46
CA ASN A 224 8.44 4.40 13.92
C ASN A 224 9.33 3.39 14.66
N ILE A 225 9.81 2.34 14.00
CA ILE A 225 10.67 1.30 14.59
C ILE A 225 12.16 1.60 14.32
N LYS A 226 12.47 2.43 13.33
CA LYS A 226 13.83 2.91 13.02
C LYS A 226 14.26 4.01 14.00
#